data_1ed8be9b879b8bd6e5daf7c9db95b1d0
#
_entry.id   1ed8be9b879b8bd6e5daf7c9db95b1d0
#
_cell.length_a   1.000
_cell.length_b   1.000
_cell.length_c   1.000
_cell.angle_alpha   90.00
_cell.angle_beta   90.00
_cell.angle_gamma   90.00
#
_symmetry.space_group_name_H-M   'P 1'
#
loop_
_entity.id
_entity.type
_entity.pdbx_description
1 polymer ?
#
loop_
_entity_poly.entity_id
_entity_poly.type
_entity_poly.pdbx_seq_one_letter_code
_entity_poly.pdbx_strand_id
1 'polypeptide(L)'
;MKSAIAECALLLMVVAVWAEPAFARSYLHCLTKKVVIVDAPKGSTSSSIEKSFGFWIDEAAKSLVLTDGTPLTVQRFDDRWISAAHGDISYEFDRQNNNVAYAGTTMKDGTATIVIGSGRCSTAAGPTG
;
A
#
# COMPACT_ATOMS: atom_id res chain seq x y z
N MET A 1 48.22 -23.83 2.76
CA MET A 1 47.38 -24.33 1.68
C MET A 1 45.96 -24.64 2.13
N LYS A 2 45.76 -25.30 3.26
CA LYS A 2 44.40 -25.64 3.75
C LYS A 2 43.60 -24.42 4.22
N SER A 3 44.26 -23.39 4.77
CA SER A 3 43.60 -22.18 5.23
C SER A 3 43.05 -21.29 4.11
N ALA A 4 43.66 -21.28 2.92
CA ALA A 4 43.22 -20.49 1.80
C ALA A 4 41.88 -21.01 1.19
N ILE A 5 41.65 -22.31 1.23
CA ILE A 5 40.43 -22.92 0.75
C ILE A 5 39.24 -22.61 1.68
N ALA A 6 39.50 -22.59 3.00
CA ALA A 6 38.49 -22.26 3.98
C ALA A 6 38.04 -20.78 3.89
N GLU A 7 38.97 -19.88 3.61
CA GLU A 7 38.68 -18.47 3.41
C GLU A 7 37.81 -18.20 2.17
N CYS A 8 38.05 -18.89 1.08
CA CYS A 8 37.20 -18.79 -0.10
C CYS A 8 35.78 -19.28 0.13
N ALA A 9 35.58 -20.33 0.91
CA ALA A 9 34.27 -20.86 1.24
C ALA A 9 33.47 -19.86 2.11
N LEU A 10 34.12 -19.19 3.04
CA LEU A 10 33.51 -18.17 3.87
C LEU A 10 33.07 -16.93 3.07
N LEU A 11 33.88 -16.49 2.11
CA LEU A 11 33.56 -15.39 1.24
C LEU A 11 32.33 -15.69 0.34
N LEU A 12 32.19 -16.89 -0.16
CA LEU A 12 31.04 -17.31 -0.95
C LEU A 12 29.74 -17.31 -0.13
N MET A 13 29.80 -17.72 1.13
CA MET A 13 28.64 -17.67 2.02
C MET A 13 28.18 -16.25 2.32
N VAL A 14 29.09 -15.30 2.50
CA VAL A 14 28.79 -13.89 2.74
C VAL A 14 28.08 -13.28 1.53
N VAL A 15 28.51 -13.59 0.31
CA VAL A 15 27.89 -13.08 -0.92
C VAL A 15 26.46 -13.61 -1.08
N ALA A 16 26.18 -14.85 -0.71
CA ALA A 16 24.84 -15.43 -0.79
C ALA A 16 23.83 -14.75 0.15
N VAL A 17 24.27 -14.31 1.34
CA VAL A 17 23.42 -13.62 2.31
C VAL A 17 23.02 -12.22 1.84
N TRP A 18 23.82 -11.58 1.02
CA TRP A 18 23.57 -10.21 0.53
C TRP A 18 22.53 -10.15 -0.60
N ALA A 19 22.19 -11.28 -1.21
CA ALA A 19 21.28 -11.32 -2.37
C ALA A 19 19.79 -11.37 -1.99
N GLU A 20 19.42 -11.70 -0.74
CA GLU A 20 18.03 -11.92 -0.33
C GLU A 20 17.17 -10.65 -0.18
N PRO A 21 17.66 -9.50 0.32
CA PRO A 21 16.77 -8.36 0.60
C PRO A 21 16.17 -7.66 -0.62
N ALA A 22 16.68 -7.91 -1.82
CA ALA A 22 16.29 -7.17 -3.02
C ALA A 22 14.92 -7.58 -3.58
N PHE A 23 14.31 -8.69 -3.14
CA PHE A 23 13.10 -9.25 -3.74
C PHE A 23 11.85 -9.18 -2.86
N ALA A 24 11.91 -8.47 -1.74
CA ALA A 24 10.82 -8.41 -0.76
C ALA A 24 9.72 -7.40 -1.11
N ARG A 25 9.91 -6.57 -2.14
CA ARG A 25 8.97 -5.51 -2.48
C ARG A 25 8.20 -5.84 -3.74
N SER A 26 6.89 -5.64 -3.68
CA SER A 26 6.01 -5.74 -4.84
C SER A 26 5.23 -4.44 -5.01
N TYR A 27 4.82 -4.16 -6.24
CA TYR A 27 4.04 -2.98 -6.56
C TYR A 27 2.64 -3.38 -6.99
N LEU A 28 1.63 -2.76 -6.37
CA LEU A 28 0.23 -2.91 -6.75
C LEU A 28 -0.28 -1.61 -7.34
N HIS A 29 -0.92 -1.71 -8.49
CA HIS A 29 -1.63 -0.60 -9.12
C HIS A 29 -3.12 -0.84 -9.00
N CYS A 30 -3.84 0.15 -8.47
CA CYS A 30 -5.27 0.03 -8.19
C CYS A 30 -6.07 1.04 -9.01
N LEU A 31 -7.14 0.56 -9.64
CA LEU A 31 -8.14 1.41 -10.30
C LEU A 31 -9.39 1.40 -9.45
N THR A 32 -9.79 2.57 -8.97
CA THR A 32 -10.90 2.68 -8.03
C THR A 32 -11.91 3.73 -8.50
N LYS A 33 -13.12 3.58 -8.00
CA LYS A 33 -14.15 4.60 -8.09
C LYS A 33 -14.29 5.25 -6.71
N LYS A 34 -14.09 6.57 -6.67
CA LYS A 34 -14.12 7.37 -5.46
C LYS A 34 -15.40 8.19 -5.43
N VAL A 35 -16.13 8.08 -4.33
CA VAL A 35 -17.31 8.89 -4.05
C VAL A 35 -16.97 9.87 -2.93
N VAL A 36 -17.24 11.14 -3.17
CA VAL A 36 -17.07 12.19 -2.16
C VAL A 36 -18.44 12.76 -1.84
N ILE A 37 -18.80 12.70 -0.56
CA ILE A 37 -20.05 13.24 -0.05
C ILE A 37 -19.69 14.42 0.86
N VAL A 38 -20.24 15.60 0.54
CA VAL A 38 -20.09 16.79 1.36
C VAL A 38 -21.43 17.07 2.03
N ASP A 39 -21.49 16.87 3.33
CA ASP A 39 -22.69 17.09 4.15
C ASP A 39 -22.53 18.37 4.94
N ALA A 40 -23.12 19.45 4.44
CA ALA A 40 -23.08 20.77 5.02
C ALA A 40 -24.43 21.13 5.66
N PRO A 41 -24.46 22.12 6.58
CA PRO A 41 -25.74 22.53 7.20
C PRO A 41 -26.83 22.96 6.22
N LYS A 42 -26.43 23.41 5.03
CA LYS A 42 -27.39 23.85 3.99
C LYS A 42 -27.77 22.78 2.98
N GLY A 43 -27.25 21.59 3.10
CA GLY A 43 -27.54 20.48 2.21
C GLY A 43 -26.36 19.61 1.91
N SER A 44 -26.63 18.46 1.29
CA SER A 44 -25.64 17.47 0.90
C SER A 44 -25.40 17.45 -0.59
N THR A 45 -24.15 17.27 -0.98
CA THR A 45 -23.77 17.03 -2.38
C THR A 45 -22.92 15.76 -2.46
N SER A 46 -23.01 15.04 -3.58
CA SER A 46 -22.14 13.91 -3.81
C SER A 46 -21.56 13.96 -5.22
N SER A 47 -20.35 13.47 -5.38
CA SER A 47 -19.66 13.38 -6.64
C SER A 47 -18.93 12.06 -6.73
N SER A 48 -18.69 11.58 -7.95
CA SER A 48 -18.03 10.31 -8.19
C SER A 48 -16.98 10.50 -9.27
N ILE A 49 -15.77 10.03 -9.01
CA ILE A 49 -14.65 10.09 -9.96
C ILE A 49 -13.90 8.78 -9.97
N GLU A 50 -13.25 8.48 -11.08
CA GLU A 50 -12.28 7.40 -11.14
C GLU A 50 -10.95 7.90 -10.61
N LYS A 51 -10.29 7.07 -9.80
CA LYS A 51 -8.98 7.39 -9.24
C LYS A 51 -8.09 6.15 -9.27
N SER A 52 -6.89 6.33 -9.82
CA SER A 52 -5.86 5.30 -9.78
C SER A 52 -4.76 5.69 -8.80
N PHE A 53 -4.18 4.70 -8.15
CA PHE A 53 -3.03 4.89 -7.27
C PHE A 53 -2.26 3.59 -7.14
N GLY A 54 -1.07 3.67 -6.58
CA GLY A 54 -0.21 2.53 -6.43
C GLY A 54 0.43 2.46 -5.06
N PHE A 55 0.86 1.25 -4.70
CA PHE A 55 1.52 0.97 -3.43
C PHE A 55 2.71 0.06 -3.62
N TRP A 56 3.75 0.33 -2.84
CA TRP A 56 4.81 -0.62 -2.61
C TRP A 56 4.49 -1.42 -1.36
N ILE A 57 4.54 -2.74 -1.49
CA ILE A 57 4.34 -3.67 -0.38
C ILE A 57 5.67 -4.33 -0.07
N ASP A 58 6.11 -4.23 1.17
CA ASP A 58 7.30 -4.91 1.67
C ASP A 58 6.83 -6.02 2.61
N GLU A 59 6.92 -7.27 2.17
CA GLU A 59 6.47 -8.44 2.93
C GLU A 59 7.33 -8.66 4.19
N ALA A 60 8.62 -8.45 4.08
CA ALA A 60 9.53 -8.67 5.20
C ALA A 60 9.32 -7.63 6.31
N ALA A 61 9.18 -6.37 5.94
CA ALA A 61 8.95 -5.29 6.89
C ALA A 61 7.47 -5.12 7.27
N LYS A 62 6.57 -5.78 6.55
CA LYS A 62 5.12 -5.62 6.69
C LYS A 62 4.71 -4.15 6.61
N SER A 63 5.18 -3.49 5.57
CA SER A 63 4.97 -2.06 5.35
C SER A 63 4.32 -1.77 4.01
N LEU A 64 3.61 -0.66 3.97
CA LEU A 64 2.99 -0.11 2.78
C LEU A 64 3.44 1.32 2.59
N VAL A 65 3.80 1.66 1.34
CA VAL A 65 4.18 3.03 0.97
C VAL A 65 3.47 3.40 -0.33
N LEU A 66 2.82 4.54 -0.36
CA LEU A 66 2.21 5.07 -1.57
C LEU A 66 3.28 5.39 -2.62
N THR A 67 2.86 5.49 -3.89
CA THR A 67 3.78 5.79 -5.00
C THR A 67 4.57 7.08 -4.78
N ASP A 68 3.98 8.07 -4.12
CA ASP A 68 4.63 9.35 -3.82
C ASP A 68 5.62 9.29 -2.64
N GLY A 69 5.80 8.12 -2.04
CA GLY A 69 6.69 7.94 -0.90
C GLY A 69 6.01 8.07 0.47
N THR A 70 4.72 8.35 0.52
CA THR A 70 4.00 8.48 1.78
C THR A 70 3.84 7.12 2.45
N PRO A 71 4.38 6.92 3.67
CA PRO A 71 4.20 5.67 4.40
C PRO A 71 2.80 5.62 5.01
N LEU A 72 2.20 4.42 4.96
CA LEU A 72 0.93 4.15 5.63
C LEU A 72 1.20 3.48 6.98
N THR A 73 0.35 3.78 7.96
CA THR A 73 0.40 3.10 9.25
C THR A 73 -0.34 1.78 9.13
N VAL A 74 0.39 0.67 9.20
CA VAL A 74 -0.18 -0.67 9.03
C VAL A 74 -0.75 -1.15 10.37
N GLN A 75 -2.02 -1.55 10.35
CA GLN A 75 -2.74 -2.06 11.51
C GLN A 75 -2.89 -3.58 11.46
N ARG A 76 -2.96 -4.14 10.26
CA ARG A 76 -3.06 -5.58 10.03
C ARG A 76 -2.29 -5.93 8.75
N PHE A 77 -1.53 -7.00 8.80
CA PHE A 77 -0.78 -7.48 7.64
C PHE A 77 -0.66 -9.00 7.73
N ASP A 78 -1.50 -9.69 6.99
CA ASP A 78 -1.48 -11.15 6.91
C ASP A 78 -1.64 -11.61 5.46
N ASP A 79 -1.79 -12.89 5.24
CA ASP A 79 -1.86 -13.48 3.90
C ASP A 79 -3.09 -13.03 3.11
N ARG A 80 -4.14 -12.62 3.79
CA ARG A 80 -5.39 -12.22 3.18
C ARG A 80 -5.62 -10.72 3.21
N TRP A 81 -5.38 -10.09 4.36
CA TRP A 81 -5.76 -8.71 4.60
C TRP A 81 -4.58 -7.84 4.95
N ILE A 82 -4.55 -6.65 4.35
CA ILE A 82 -3.69 -5.57 4.81
C ILE A 82 -4.60 -4.39 5.11
N SER A 83 -4.59 -3.94 6.37
CA SER A 83 -5.31 -2.74 6.81
C SER A 83 -4.30 -1.68 7.20
N ALA A 84 -4.45 -0.50 6.65
CA ALA A 84 -3.52 0.60 6.87
C ALA A 84 -4.26 1.94 6.82
N ALA A 85 -3.65 2.96 7.39
CA ALA A 85 -4.24 4.29 7.44
C ALA A 85 -3.22 5.38 7.17
N HIS A 86 -3.69 6.47 6.61
CA HIS A 86 -2.93 7.71 6.50
C HIS A 86 -3.89 8.89 6.73
N GLY A 87 -3.63 9.67 7.79
CA GLY A 87 -4.53 10.73 8.20
C GLY A 87 -5.91 10.18 8.52
N ASP A 88 -6.93 10.77 7.92
CA ASP A 88 -8.32 10.39 8.15
C ASP A 88 -8.81 9.26 7.23
N ILE A 89 -7.93 8.73 6.38
CA ILE A 89 -8.30 7.70 5.40
C ILE A 89 -7.74 6.36 5.83
N SER A 90 -8.62 5.35 5.87
CA SER A 90 -8.27 3.96 6.12
C SER A 90 -8.40 3.15 4.84
N TYR A 91 -7.42 2.30 4.59
CA TYR A 91 -7.36 1.42 3.44
C TYR A 91 -7.44 -0.02 3.88
N GLU A 92 -8.15 -0.84 3.10
CA GLU A 92 -8.23 -2.26 3.34
C GLU A 92 -8.03 -3.01 2.03
N PHE A 93 -7.03 -3.90 2.00
CA PHE A 93 -6.69 -4.70 0.83
C PHE A 93 -7.09 -6.14 1.06
N ASP A 94 -7.91 -6.67 0.15
CA ASP A 94 -8.16 -8.11 0.07
C ASP A 94 -7.12 -8.70 -0.89
N ARG A 95 -6.11 -9.34 -0.33
CA ARG A 95 -4.99 -9.90 -1.10
C ARG A 95 -5.41 -11.12 -1.92
N GLN A 96 -6.47 -11.79 -1.51
CA GLN A 96 -6.98 -12.98 -2.16
C GLN A 96 -7.70 -12.62 -3.46
N ASN A 97 -8.47 -11.54 -3.45
CA ASN A 97 -9.26 -11.08 -4.59
C ASN A 97 -8.67 -9.86 -5.29
N ASN A 98 -7.55 -9.34 -4.82
CA ASN A 98 -6.89 -8.15 -5.35
C ASN A 98 -7.82 -6.93 -5.41
N ASN A 99 -8.56 -6.71 -4.35
CA ASN A 99 -9.47 -5.58 -4.20
C ASN A 99 -8.95 -4.63 -3.13
N VAL A 100 -9.30 -3.36 -3.28
CA VAL A 100 -9.03 -2.34 -2.27
C VAL A 100 -10.32 -1.59 -1.97
N ALA A 101 -10.49 -1.25 -0.71
CA ALA A 101 -11.53 -0.33 -0.25
C ALA A 101 -10.88 0.72 0.64
N TYR A 102 -11.38 1.93 0.59
CA TYR A 102 -10.91 2.98 1.48
C TYR A 102 -12.04 3.91 1.84
N ALA A 103 -11.94 4.49 3.03
CA ALA A 103 -12.94 5.41 3.55
C ALA A 103 -12.30 6.39 4.52
N GLY A 104 -12.89 7.56 4.62
CA GLY A 104 -12.48 8.57 5.58
C GLY A 104 -13.54 9.63 5.76
N THR A 105 -13.51 10.30 6.91
CA THR A 105 -14.42 11.40 7.22
C THR A 105 -13.62 12.53 7.84
N THR A 106 -13.79 13.73 7.31
CA THR A 106 -13.17 14.96 7.83
C THR A 106 -14.27 15.92 8.20
N MET A 107 -14.17 16.49 9.41
CA MET A 107 -15.09 17.51 9.90
C MET A 107 -14.39 18.86 9.91
N LYS A 108 -15.01 19.85 9.32
CA LYS A 108 -14.50 21.22 9.34
C LYS A 108 -15.67 22.22 9.32
N ASP A 109 -15.75 23.08 10.32
CA ASP A 109 -16.75 24.16 10.40
C ASP A 109 -18.20 23.67 10.23
N GLY A 110 -18.54 22.53 10.85
CA GLY A 110 -19.86 21.94 10.77
C GLY A 110 -20.15 21.19 9.48
N THR A 111 -19.18 21.10 8.59
CA THR A 111 -19.29 20.35 7.33
C THR A 111 -18.52 19.05 7.42
N ALA A 112 -19.20 17.94 7.10
CA ALA A 112 -18.58 16.62 6.99
C ALA A 112 -18.23 16.32 5.54
N THR A 113 -16.99 15.94 5.30
CA THR A 113 -16.56 15.41 3.99
C THR A 113 -16.27 13.93 4.15
N ILE A 114 -17.04 13.11 3.46
CA ILE A 114 -16.94 11.66 3.52
C ILE A 114 -16.38 11.18 2.19
N VAL A 115 -15.32 10.38 2.26
CA VAL A 115 -14.69 9.77 1.10
C VAL A 115 -14.88 8.28 1.20
N ILE A 116 -15.37 7.65 0.15
CA ILE A 116 -15.50 6.20 0.05
C ILE A 116 -15.01 5.80 -1.33
N GLY A 117 -14.18 4.77 -1.37
CA GLY A 117 -13.70 4.28 -2.65
C GLY A 117 -13.47 2.77 -2.61
N SER A 118 -13.54 2.16 -3.78
CA SER A 118 -13.23 0.74 -3.93
C SER A 118 -12.86 0.44 -5.37
N GLY A 119 -12.13 -0.62 -5.56
CA GLY A 119 -11.72 -1.04 -6.89
C GLY A 119 -10.82 -2.24 -6.89
N ARG A 120 -10.18 -2.48 -8.02
CA ARG A 120 -9.31 -3.62 -8.24
C ARG A 120 -7.86 -3.19 -8.35
N CYS A 121 -6.99 -4.07 -7.86
CA CYS A 121 -5.56 -3.88 -7.95
C CYS A 121 -4.94 -4.97 -8.82
N SER A 122 -3.86 -4.63 -9.48
CA SER A 122 -3.05 -5.58 -10.25
C SER A 122 -1.59 -5.42 -9.91
N THR A 123 -0.85 -6.53 -10.00
CA THR A 123 0.58 -6.52 -9.79
C THR A 123 1.26 -5.85 -10.98
N ALA A 124 2.23 -5.00 -10.70
CA ALA A 124 3.02 -4.33 -11.73
C ALA A 124 4.49 -4.31 -11.32
N ALA A 125 5.37 -4.08 -12.30
CA ALA A 125 6.82 -4.01 -12.04
C ALA A 125 7.19 -2.75 -11.24
N GLY A 126 6.39 -1.69 -11.36
CA GLY A 126 6.61 -0.43 -10.69
C GLY A 126 5.65 0.62 -11.22
N PRO A 127 5.75 1.87 -10.73
CA PRO A 127 4.92 2.95 -11.23
C PRO A 127 5.18 3.17 -12.72
N THR A 128 4.11 3.16 -13.51
CA THR A 128 4.19 3.53 -14.91
C THR A 128 3.99 5.03 -15.00
N GLY A 129 5.02 5.70 -15.43
CA GLY A 129 5.04 7.15 -15.55
C GLY A 129 4.03 7.72 -16.51
#